data_44327aa2302617176633cd456bbb3037
#
_entry.id   44327aa2302617176633cd456bbb3037
#
_cell.length_a   1.000
_cell.length_b   1.000
_cell.length_c   1.000
_cell.angle_alpha   90.00
_cell.angle_beta   90.00
_cell.angle_gamma   90.00
#
_symmetry.space_group_name_H-M   'P 1'
#
loop_
_entity.id
_entity.type
_entity.pdbx_description
1 polymer ?
#
loop_
_entity_poly.entity_id
_entity_poly.type
_entity_poly.pdbx_seq_one_letter_code
_entity_poly.pdbx_strand_id
1 'polypeptide(L)'
;MPSKNGENVTPSHIMTQTEWEEMMARKVLAYTTDALLVDFRYMGSAFQILQAVPDGQITTLAVDGAKLHYSAEQLIRVFRSNEKYLNRLYLHALLHCLFQHLWIGGTRDRMRWHIACDIAVEYVIDQLKQPSVHRIIGWLREKTYRELSEYGDGISAAVVYRWLEEKDMEQIAGLRQEFFTDDHRYWPKQEQRRAVPSPVQNKWQQAARQISLEQKRQGDDPQKGQRLLTQQMKEGRSRRSYRDFLKKFAVYQEELALDPDEFDLNFYTYGLRLYGNLPLVEPVESSEVCKILDFVVVVDTSYSTSGVLVQGF
;
A
#
# COMPACT_ATOMS: atom_id res chain seq x y z
N MET A 1 -28.59 56.91 -34.94
CA MET A 1 -27.72 55.81 -35.27
C MET A 1 -27.82 54.79 -34.14
N PRO A 2 -28.36 53.61 -34.36
CA PRO A 2 -28.41 52.56 -33.30
C PRO A 2 -27.13 51.74 -33.31
N SER A 3 -26.48 51.62 -32.15
CA SER A 3 -25.36 50.74 -31.92
C SER A 3 -25.84 49.28 -31.97
N LYS A 4 -25.27 48.50 -32.83
CA LYS A 4 -25.44 47.05 -32.88
C LYS A 4 -24.65 46.42 -31.71
N ASN A 5 -25.33 45.99 -30.65
CA ASN A 5 -24.81 45.04 -29.70
C ASN A 5 -24.68 43.69 -30.42
N GLY A 6 -23.45 43.35 -30.80
CA GLY A 6 -23.12 41.99 -31.22
C GLY A 6 -23.04 41.12 -29.95
N GLU A 7 -24.10 40.36 -29.67
CA GLU A 7 -24.02 39.24 -28.73
C GLU A 7 -23.06 38.20 -29.28
N ASN A 8 -21.88 38.10 -28.69
CA ASN A 8 -20.97 36.97 -28.88
C ASN A 8 -21.66 35.73 -28.30
N VAL A 9 -22.41 35.03 -29.16
CA VAL A 9 -22.89 33.68 -28.90
C VAL A 9 -21.66 32.78 -28.93
N THR A 10 -21.11 32.48 -27.76
CA THR A 10 -20.12 31.39 -27.64
C THR A 10 -20.76 30.11 -28.17
N PRO A 11 -20.14 29.41 -29.14
CA PRO A 11 -20.72 28.19 -29.66
C PRO A 11 -20.87 27.21 -28.52
N SER A 12 -22.10 26.73 -28.29
CA SER A 12 -22.39 25.67 -27.35
C SER A 12 -21.58 24.44 -27.75
N HIS A 13 -20.59 24.08 -26.92
CA HIS A 13 -19.80 22.87 -27.15
C HIS A 13 -20.75 21.65 -27.14
N ILE A 14 -20.91 20.97 -28.26
CA ILE A 14 -21.65 19.72 -28.35
C ILE A 14 -20.75 18.64 -27.78
N MET A 15 -21.14 18.13 -26.63
CA MET A 15 -20.40 17.06 -25.93
C MET A 15 -20.33 15.80 -26.81
N THR A 16 -19.13 15.28 -26.99
CA THR A 16 -18.92 14.02 -27.67
C THR A 16 -19.36 12.84 -26.83
N GLN A 17 -19.59 11.67 -27.42
CA GLN A 17 -19.92 10.44 -26.69
C GLN A 17 -18.85 10.10 -25.64
N THR A 18 -17.58 10.21 -25.98
CA THR A 18 -16.45 9.94 -25.08
C THR A 18 -16.44 10.90 -23.89
N GLU A 19 -16.64 12.20 -24.12
CA GLU A 19 -16.72 13.20 -23.04
C GLU A 19 -17.91 12.93 -22.11
N TRP A 20 -19.04 12.52 -22.66
CA TRP A 20 -20.19 12.14 -21.89
C TRP A 20 -19.93 10.90 -21.03
N GLU A 21 -19.31 9.87 -21.59
CA GLU A 21 -18.94 8.65 -20.87
C GLU A 21 -17.95 8.94 -19.74
N GLU A 22 -16.92 9.74 -19.98
CA GLU A 22 -15.98 10.14 -18.95
C GLU A 22 -16.63 10.95 -17.83
N MET A 23 -17.52 11.89 -18.17
CA MET A 23 -18.28 12.66 -17.18
C MET A 23 -19.16 11.75 -16.34
N MET A 24 -19.87 10.80 -16.96
CA MET A 24 -20.72 9.85 -16.26
C MET A 24 -19.91 8.90 -15.39
N ALA A 25 -18.77 8.40 -15.88
CA ALA A 25 -17.89 7.54 -15.11
C ALA A 25 -17.36 8.22 -13.83
N ARG A 26 -16.99 9.50 -13.92
CA ARG A 26 -16.60 10.30 -12.74
C ARG A 26 -17.73 10.41 -11.72
N LYS A 27 -18.97 10.65 -12.16
CA LYS A 27 -20.15 10.68 -11.27
C LYS A 27 -20.39 9.31 -10.61
N VAL A 28 -20.27 8.24 -11.37
CA VAL A 28 -20.40 6.87 -10.88
C VAL A 28 -19.33 6.56 -9.83
N LEU A 29 -18.06 6.94 -10.07
CA LEU A 29 -16.98 6.77 -9.08
C LEU A 29 -17.22 7.58 -7.82
N ALA A 30 -17.70 8.82 -7.92
CA ALA A 30 -18.07 9.61 -6.75
C ALA A 30 -19.18 8.94 -5.95
N TYR A 31 -20.27 8.50 -6.61
CA TYR A 31 -21.34 7.75 -5.97
C TYR A 31 -20.83 6.47 -5.29
N THR A 32 -19.97 5.70 -5.96
CA THR A 32 -19.34 4.49 -5.40
C THR A 32 -18.52 4.82 -4.15
N THR A 33 -17.76 5.90 -4.17
CA THR A 33 -16.99 6.36 -3.02
C THR A 33 -17.90 6.75 -1.86
N ASP A 34 -18.96 7.50 -2.12
CA ASP A 34 -19.94 7.90 -1.09
C ASP A 34 -20.66 6.70 -0.48
N ALA A 35 -21.09 5.74 -1.31
CA ALA A 35 -21.72 4.50 -0.86
C ALA A 35 -20.77 3.67 0.04
N LEU A 36 -19.48 3.60 -0.31
CA LEU A 36 -18.50 2.92 0.51
C LEU A 36 -18.18 3.68 1.81
N LEU A 37 -18.16 5.01 1.78
CA LEU A 37 -17.93 5.82 2.98
C LEU A 37 -19.06 5.70 4.02
N VAL A 38 -20.26 5.35 3.62
CA VAL A 38 -21.36 5.05 4.56
C VAL A 38 -21.00 3.86 5.48
N ASP A 39 -20.50 2.78 4.90
CA ASP A 39 -20.14 1.55 5.62
C ASP A 39 -18.72 1.58 6.20
N PHE A 40 -17.80 2.32 5.57
CA PHE A 40 -16.37 2.35 5.88
C PHE A 40 -15.86 3.76 6.21
N ARG A 41 -16.56 4.49 7.08
CA ARG A 41 -16.20 5.88 7.48
C ARG A 41 -14.75 6.02 7.94
N TYR A 42 -14.26 5.00 8.65
CA TYR A 42 -12.87 4.95 9.13
C TYR A 42 -11.82 4.83 8.02
N MET A 43 -12.23 4.57 6.76
CA MET A 43 -11.33 4.47 5.60
C MET A 43 -11.25 5.77 4.78
N GLY A 44 -11.84 6.87 5.24
CA GLY A 44 -11.92 8.13 4.47
C GLY A 44 -10.57 8.64 3.97
N SER A 45 -9.49 8.51 4.76
CA SER A 45 -8.14 8.90 4.35
C SER A 45 -7.59 8.06 3.19
N ALA A 46 -8.00 6.79 3.06
CA ALA A 46 -7.56 5.91 1.99
C ALA A 46 -8.23 6.24 0.65
N PHE A 47 -9.54 6.57 0.68
CA PHE A 47 -10.28 6.95 -0.53
C PHE A 47 -9.77 8.22 -1.21
N GLN A 48 -9.04 9.07 -0.49
CA GLN A 48 -8.48 10.32 -1.02
C GLN A 48 -7.11 10.15 -1.70
N ILE A 49 -6.47 8.99 -1.62
CA ILE A 49 -5.11 8.80 -2.14
C ILE A 49 -5.11 8.56 -3.64
N LEU A 50 -6.08 7.77 -4.13
CA LEU A 50 -6.14 7.37 -5.54
C LEU A 50 -6.75 8.46 -6.42
N GLN A 51 -6.01 8.86 -7.44
CA GLN A 51 -6.51 9.73 -8.49
C GLN A 51 -7.13 8.88 -9.61
N ALA A 52 -8.39 9.08 -9.91
CA ALA A 52 -9.06 8.37 -10.99
C ALA A 52 -8.58 8.86 -12.36
N VAL A 53 -8.17 7.94 -13.24
CA VAL A 53 -7.63 8.21 -14.58
C VAL A 53 -8.31 7.29 -15.59
N PRO A 54 -8.94 7.83 -16.65
CA PRO A 54 -9.52 7.01 -17.70
C PRO A 54 -8.43 6.27 -18.49
N ASP A 55 -8.68 5.00 -18.80
CA ASP A 55 -7.79 4.13 -19.55
C ASP A 55 -8.62 3.12 -20.37
N GLY A 56 -8.62 3.30 -21.69
CA GLY A 56 -9.37 2.43 -22.61
C GLY A 56 -8.77 1.04 -22.83
N GLN A 57 -7.58 0.76 -22.29
CA GLN A 57 -6.91 -0.53 -22.50
C GLN A 57 -7.28 -1.60 -21.45
N ILE A 58 -7.98 -1.21 -20.39
CA ILE A 58 -8.38 -2.11 -19.32
C ILE A 58 -9.86 -2.46 -19.39
N THR A 59 -10.21 -3.63 -18.90
CA THR A 59 -11.59 -4.14 -18.87
C THR A 59 -12.23 -4.07 -17.48
N THR A 60 -11.43 -3.86 -16.45
CA THR A 60 -11.88 -3.74 -15.07
C THR A 60 -11.27 -2.47 -14.44
N LEU A 61 -10.99 -2.47 -13.15
CA LEU A 61 -10.17 -1.44 -12.51
C LEU A 61 -8.72 -1.92 -12.39
N ALA A 62 -7.78 -0.99 -12.37
CA ALA A 62 -6.37 -1.27 -12.10
C ALA A 62 -5.77 -0.16 -11.24
N VAL A 63 -4.81 -0.52 -10.37
CA VAL A 63 -4.12 0.45 -9.50
C VAL A 63 -2.61 0.35 -9.65
N ASP A 64 -1.93 1.51 -9.59
CA ASP A 64 -0.47 1.62 -9.52
C ASP A 64 0.02 2.10 -8.15
N GLY A 65 -0.92 2.34 -7.22
CA GLY A 65 -0.72 2.90 -5.89
C GLY A 65 -0.99 4.40 -5.80
N ALA A 66 -0.92 5.16 -6.89
CA ALA A 66 -1.25 6.59 -6.94
C ALA A 66 -2.53 6.85 -7.73
N LYS A 67 -2.76 6.04 -8.75
CA LYS A 67 -3.87 6.20 -9.69
C LYS A 67 -4.77 4.97 -9.67
N LEU A 68 -6.07 5.24 -9.86
CA LEU A 68 -7.08 4.26 -10.19
C LEU A 68 -7.39 4.38 -11.67
N HIS A 69 -6.94 3.43 -12.45
CA HIS A 69 -7.21 3.34 -13.89
C HIS A 69 -8.56 2.67 -14.12
N TYR A 70 -9.36 3.21 -15.01
CA TYR A 70 -10.70 2.69 -15.36
C TYR A 70 -11.06 2.90 -16.81
N SER A 71 -11.82 1.97 -17.38
CA SER A 71 -12.52 2.19 -18.65
C SER A 71 -13.89 2.80 -18.37
N ALA A 72 -14.17 3.98 -18.92
CA ALA A 72 -15.44 4.69 -18.69
C ALA A 72 -16.65 3.85 -19.13
N GLU A 73 -16.59 3.24 -20.30
CA GLU A 73 -17.64 2.37 -20.85
C GLU A 73 -17.91 1.18 -19.93
N GLN A 74 -16.84 0.45 -19.53
CA GLN A 74 -16.98 -0.75 -18.72
C GLN A 74 -17.48 -0.42 -17.29
N LEU A 75 -17.00 0.67 -16.70
CA LEU A 75 -17.42 1.11 -15.39
C LEU A 75 -18.92 1.44 -15.35
N ILE A 76 -19.42 2.18 -16.36
CA ILE A 76 -20.85 2.48 -16.49
C ILE A 76 -21.67 1.19 -16.72
N ARG A 77 -21.16 0.26 -17.52
CA ARG A 77 -21.80 -1.04 -17.77
C ARG A 77 -21.94 -1.86 -16.50
N VAL A 78 -20.85 -1.98 -15.72
CA VAL A 78 -20.83 -2.71 -14.44
C VAL A 78 -21.79 -2.06 -13.44
N PHE A 79 -21.75 -0.74 -13.31
CA PHE A 79 -22.65 -0.01 -12.40
C PHE A 79 -24.13 -0.23 -12.73
N ARG A 80 -24.50 -0.17 -14.01
CA ARG A 80 -25.87 -0.42 -14.45
C ARG A 80 -26.32 -1.85 -14.19
N SER A 81 -25.42 -2.81 -14.26
CA SER A 81 -25.71 -4.21 -13.97
C SER A 81 -25.86 -4.48 -12.48
N ASN A 82 -24.92 -4.00 -11.68
CA ASN A 82 -24.92 -4.18 -10.25
C ASN A 82 -23.97 -3.18 -9.55
N GLU A 83 -24.51 -2.17 -8.90
CA GLU A 83 -23.76 -1.16 -8.16
C GLU A 83 -22.88 -1.74 -7.05
N LYS A 84 -23.37 -2.77 -6.33
CA LYS A 84 -22.63 -3.44 -5.24
C LYS A 84 -21.38 -4.16 -5.77
N TYR A 85 -21.46 -4.66 -6.99
CA TYR A 85 -20.30 -5.27 -7.61
C TYR A 85 -19.21 -4.23 -7.91
N LEU A 86 -19.60 -3.05 -8.37
CA LEU A 86 -18.65 -1.95 -8.59
C LEU A 86 -18.06 -1.44 -7.26
N ASN A 87 -18.89 -1.31 -6.21
CA ASN A 87 -18.42 -0.94 -4.88
C ASN A 87 -17.37 -1.94 -4.37
N ARG A 88 -17.64 -3.24 -4.55
CA ARG A 88 -16.72 -4.31 -4.17
C ARG A 88 -15.42 -4.24 -4.97
N LEU A 89 -15.51 -4.04 -6.29
CA LEU A 89 -14.36 -3.91 -7.18
C LEU A 89 -13.45 -2.73 -6.78
N TYR A 90 -14.05 -1.58 -6.46
CA TYR A 90 -13.29 -0.42 -6.00
C TYR A 90 -12.64 -0.66 -4.64
N LEU A 91 -13.38 -1.20 -3.67
CA LEU A 91 -12.82 -1.55 -2.37
C LEU A 91 -11.69 -2.57 -2.50
N HIS A 92 -11.83 -3.57 -3.36
CA HIS A 92 -10.81 -4.59 -3.66
C HIS A 92 -9.49 -3.93 -4.12
N ALA A 93 -9.54 -3.12 -5.15
CA ALA A 93 -8.37 -2.41 -5.67
C ALA A 93 -7.71 -1.50 -4.61
N LEU A 94 -8.51 -0.83 -3.78
CA LEU A 94 -8.02 0.00 -2.68
C LEU A 94 -7.34 -0.83 -1.59
N LEU A 95 -7.88 -2.00 -1.24
CA LEU A 95 -7.31 -2.90 -0.24
C LEU A 95 -5.96 -3.47 -0.67
N HIS A 96 -5.72 -3.70 -1.96
CA HIS A 96 -4.39 -4.07 -2.44
C HIS A 96 -3.33 -3.03 -2.06
N CYS A 97 -3.65 -1.75 -2.17
CA CYS A 97 -2.75 -0.68 -1.77
C CYS A 97 -2.57 -0.61 -0.25
N LEU A 98 -3.65 -0.75 0.53
CA LEU A 98 -3.61 -0.74 1.99
C LEU A 98 -2.80 -1.91 2.57
N PHE A 99 -2.91 -3.09 1.99
CA PHE A 99 -2.17 -4.29 2.39
C PHE A 99 -0.76 -4.32 1.81
N GLN A 100 -0.39 -3.31 1.03
CA GLN A 100 0.95 -3.19 0.42
C GLN A 100 1.27 -4.28 -0.62
N HIS A 101 0.28 -4.97 -1.16
CA HIS A 101 0.45 -6.11 -2.08
C HIS A 101 1.29 -5.77 -3.31
N LEU A 102 1.17 -4.53 -3.81
CA LEU A 102 1.92 -4.01 -4.95
C LEU A 102 3.45 -4.06 -4.72
N TRP A 103 3.88 -3.94 -3.45
CA TRP A 103 5.29 -3.71 -3.10
C TRP A 103 5.96 -4.90 -2.41
N ILE A 104 5.19 -5.76 -1.71
CA ILE A 104 5.75 -6.81 -0.85
C ILE A 104 5.93 -8.18 -1.51
N GLY A 105 5.63 -8.31 -2.80
CA GLY A 105 5.71 -9.59 -3.52
C GLY A 105 7.09 -10.27 -3.49
N GLY A 106 8.17 -9.48 -3.33
CA GLY A 106 9.54 -10.03 -3.27
C GLY A 106 9.93 -10.80 -4.54
N THR A 107 10.59 -11.95 -4.36
CA THR A 107 11.04 -12.86 -5.43
C THR A 107 10.00 -13.92 -5.81
N ARG A 108 8.78 -13.84 -5.28
CA ARG A 108 7.70 -14.80 -5.51
C ARG A 108 7.27 -14.83 -6.97
N ASP A 109 6.80 -15.98 -7.45
CA ASP A 109 6.16 -16.10 -8.76
C ASP A 109 5.02 -15.10 -8.89
N ARG A 110 5.05 -14.31 -9.96
CA ARG A 110 4.14 -13.18 -10.12
C ARG A 110 2.69 -13.60 -10.25
N MET A 111 2.44 -14.66 -11.04
CA MET A 111 1.07 -15.14 -11.28
C MET A 111 0.45 -15.67 -9.97
N ARG A 112 1.17 -16.54 -9.25
CA ARG A 112 0.68 -17.07 -7.97
C ARG A 112 0.53 -15.97 -6.92
N TRP A 113 1.44 -14.99 -6.92
CA TRP A 113 1.35 -13.85 -6.00
C TRP A 113 0.09 -13.02 -6.23
N HIS A 114 -0.26 -12.73 -7.49
CA HIS A 114 -1.47 -11.99 -7.83
C HIS A 114 -2.73 -12.74 -7.34
N ILE A 115 -2.85 -14.02 -7.64
CA ILE A 115 -3.96 -14.85 -7.19
C ILE A 115 -4.03 -14.90 -5.66
N ALA A 116 -2.90 -15.02 -4.98
CA ALA A 116 -2.83 -15.04 -3.52
C ALA A 116 -3.33 -13.72 -2.91
N CYS A 117 -2.98 -12.59 -3.51
CA CYS A 117 -3.44 -11.29 -3.10
C CYS A 117 -4.96 -11.12 -3.28
N ASP A 118 -5.49 -11.57 -4.43
CA ASP A 118 -6.93 -11.52 -4.72
C ASP A 118 -7.73 -12.35 -3.72
N ILE A 119 -7.30 -13.58 -3.46
CA ILE A 119 -7.95 -14.46 -2.47
C ILE A 119 -7.94 -13.81 -1.08
N ALA A 120 -6.80 -13.25 -0.66
CA ALA A 120 -6.68 -12.65 0.66
C ALA A 120 -7.58 -11.40 0.81
N VAL A 121 -7.63 -10.54 -0.22
CA VAL A 121 -8.49 -9.35 -0.22
C VAL A 121 -9.96 -9.75 -0.23
N GLU A 122 -10.36 -10.65 -1.13
CA GLU A 122 -11.73 -11.11 -1.24
C GLU A 122 -12.22 -11.76 0.06
N TYR A 123 -11.36 -12.53 0.73
CA TYR A 123 -11.69 -13.07 2.05
C TYR A 123 -11.98 -11.99 3.07
N VAL A 124 -11.15 -10.94 3.14
CA VAL A 124 -11.38 -9.83 4.07
C VAL A 124 -12.71 -9.14 3.77
N ILE A 125 -12.99 -8.83 2.49
CA ILE A 125 -14.25 -8.18 2.08
C ILE A 125 -15.46 -9.04 2.48
N ASP A 126 -15.40 -10.35 2.25
CA ASP A 126 -16.49 -11.27 2.61
C ASP A 126 -16.71 -11.35 4.14
N GLN A 127 -15.64 -11.21 4.94
CA GLN A 127 -15.74 -11.18 6.41
C GLN A 127 -16.20 -9.82 6.97
N LEU A 128 -16.06 -8.71 6.22
CA LEU A 128 -16.56 -7.39 6.62
C LEU A 128 -18.09 -7.35 6.67
N LYS A 129 -18.78 -8.18 5.88
CA LYS A 129 -20.24 -8.36 5.87
C LYS A 129 -21.03 -7.05 5.72
N GLN A 130 -20.48 -6.05 5.03
CA GLN A 130 -21.14 -4.77 4.85
C GLN A 130 -22.14 -4.81 3.68
N PRO A 131 -23.29 -4.14 3.80
CA PRO A 131 -24.34 -4.16 2.78
C PRO A 131 -23.91 -3.65 1.40
N SER A 132 -23.04 -2.63 1.37
CA SER A 132 -22.57 -2.00 0.12
C SER A 132 -21.72 -2.90 -0.76
N VAL A 133 -21.09 -3.94 -0.18
CA VAL A 133 -20.17 -4.86 -0.88
C VAL A 133 -20.59 -6.32 -0.79
N HIS A 134 -21.79 -6.56 -0.26
CA HIS A 134 -22.30 -7.91 -0.06
C HIS A 134 -22.50 -8.66 -1.39
N ARG A 135 -22.03 -9.91 -1.44
CA ARG A 135 -22.31 -10.86 -2.52
C ARG A 135 -22.65 -12.24 -1.95
N ILE A 136 -23.30 -13.05 -2.75
CA ILE A 136 -23.48 -14.48 -2.44
C ILE A 136 -22.14 -15.18 -2.68
N ILE A 137 -21.67 -15.91 -1.68
CA ILE A 137 -20.40 -16.66 -1.78
C ILE A 137 -20.67 -17.98 -2.49
N GLY A 138 -19.93 -18.22 -3.59
CA GLY A 138 -20.01 -19.44 -4.36
C GLY A 138 -19.30 -20.62 -3.65
N TRP A 139 -19.68 -21.85 -4.03
CA TRP A 139 -19.11 -23.08 -3.47
C TRP A 139 -17.57 -23.12 -3.50
N LEU A 140 -16.95 -22.69 -4.60
CA LEU A 140 -15.49 -22.75 -4.74
C LEU A 140 -14.79 -21.81 -3.73
N ARG A 141 -15.38 -20.63 -3.47
CA ARG A 141 -14.86 -19.70 -2.46
C ARG A 141 -14.99 -20.27 -1.05
N GLU A 142 -16.15 -20.83 -0.71
CA GLU A 142 -16.33 -21.45 0.61
C GLU A 142 -15.36 -22.60 0.84
N LYS A 143 -15.17 -23.47 -0.16
CA LYS A 143 -14.19 -24.55 -0.13
C LYS A 143 -12.78 -24.01 0.09
N THR A 144 -12.38 -23.01 -0.70
CA THR A 144 -11.05 -22.37 -0.61
C THR A 144 -10.81 -21.75 0.78
N TYR A 145 -11.79 -21.03 1.31
CA TYR A 145 -11.65 -20.40 2.64
C TYR A 145 -11.56 -21.43 3.76
N ARG A 146 -12.26 -22.55 3.65
CA ARG A 146 -12.17 -23.65 4.61
C ARG A 146 -10.79 -24.31 4.59
N GLU A 147 -10.30 -24.69 3.40
CA GLU A 147 -8.97 -25.27 3.24
C GLU A 147 -7.88 -24.33 3.78
N LEU A 148 -7.96 -23.03 3.48
CA LEU A 148 -7.00 -22.06 3.96
C LEU A 148 -7.06 -21.85 5.49
N SER A 149 -8.24 -21.96 6.09
CA SER A 149 -8.41 -21.83 7.55
C SER A 149 -7.80 -23.04 8.29
N GLU A 150 -7.73 -24.19 7.64
CA GLU A 150 -7.09 -25.40 8.17
C GLU A 150 -5.56 -25.39 7.92
N TYR A 151 -5.10 -24.70 6.88
CA TYR A 151 -3.70 -24.68 6.44
C TYR A 151 -2.80 -23.80 7.32
N GLY A 152 -3.30 -22.74 7.95
CA GLY A 152 -2.46 -21.82 8.73
C GLY A 152 -3.21 -20.85 9.62
N ASP A 153 -2.45 -20.09 10.41
CA ASP A 153 -2.96 -19.07 11.33
C ASP A 153 -3.44 -17.81 10.61
N GLY A 154 -4.60 -17.93 9.94
CA GLY A 154 -5.22 -16.83 9.21
C GLY A 154 -4.93 -16.83 7.72
N ILE A 155 -5.78 -16.13 6.95
CA ILE A 155 -5.72 -16.06 5.51
C ILE A 155 -5.06 -14.74 5.10
N SER A 156 -3.73 -14.75 4.95
CA SER A 156 -2.97 -13.63 4.37
C SER A 156 -2.40 -13.99 3.01
N ALA A 157 -2.03 -12.99 2.20
CA ALA A 157 -1.44 -13.23 0.88
C ALA A 157 -0.21 -14.14 0.93
N ALA A 158 0.60 -14.04 2.00
CA ALA A 158 1.77 -14.89 2.18
C ALA A 158 1.40 -16.35 2.52
N VAL A 159 0.36 -16.58 3.30
CA VAL A 159 -0.15 -17.92 3.62
C VAL A 159 -0.79 -18.54 2.39
N VAL A 160 -1.63 -17.78 1.69
CA VAL A 160 -2.28 -18.23 0.45
C VAL A 160 -1.24 -18.56 -0.63
N TYR A 161 -0.18 -17.76 -0.74
CA TYR A 161 0.89 -18.03 -1.70
C TYR A 161 1.54 -19.40 -1.45
N ARG A 162 1.91 -19.71 -0.20
CA ARG A 162 2.49 -21.03 0.16
C ARG A 162 1.51 -22.17 -0.13
N TRP A 163 0.24 -21.99 0.20
CA TRP A 163 -0.80 -22.97 -0.13
C TRP A 163 -0.95 -23.19 -1.65
N LEU A 164 -0.80 -22.13 -2.46
CA LEU A 164 -0.82 -22.24 -3.93
C LEU A 164 0.43 -22.95 -4.50
N GLU A 165 1.55 -22.97 -3.78
CA GLU A 165 2.75 -23.70 -4.22
C GLU A 165 2.51 -25.22 -4.22
N GLU A 166 1.58 -25.73 -3.41
CA GLU A 166 1.19 -27.13 -3.31
C GLU A 166 0.09 -27.53 -4.31
N LYS A 167 -0.48 -26.57 -5.04
CA LYS A 167 -1.58 -26.82 -5.99
C LYS A 167 -1.08 -27.04 -7.41
N ASP A 168 -1.80 -27.90 -8.14
CA ASP A 168 -1.57 -28.12 -9.56
C ASP A 168 -2.06 -26.94 -10.43
N MET A 169 -1.67 -26.91 -11.70
CA MET A 169 -1.97 -25.82 -12.62
C MET A 169 -3.47 -25.72 -12.96
N GLU A 170 -4.20 -26.80 -12.92
CA GLU A 170 -5.65 -26.82 -13.21
C GLU A 170 -6.42 -26.16 -12.05
N GLN A 171 -6.07 -26.52 -10.81
CA GLN A 171 -6.62 -25.90 -9.60
C GLN A 171 -6.30 -24.39 -9.56
N ILE A 172 -5.06 -24.01 -9.88
CA ILE A 172 -4.65 -22.61 -9.95
C ILE A 172 -5.45 -21.84 -11.01
N ALA A 173 -5.69 -22.43 -12.18
CA ALA A 173 -6.50 -21.82 -13.24
C ALA A 173 -7.95 -21.59 -12.80
N GLY A 174 -8.56 -22.57 -12.13
CA GLY A 174 -9.90 -22.45 -11.57
C GLY A 174 -9.99 -21.35 -10.50
N LEU A 175 -9.01 -21.32 -9.58
CA LEU A 175 -8.93 -20.27 -8.56
C LEU A 175 -8.73 -18.87 -9.16
N ARG A 176 -7.85 -18.78 -10.18
CA ARG A 176 -7.65 -17.52 -10.89
C ARG A 176 -8.93 -17.00 -11.53
N GLN A 177 -9.72 -17.88 -12.16
CA GLN A 177 -10.99 -17.48 -12.78
C GLN A 177 -12.02 -17.04 -11.74
N GLU A 178 -12.11 -17.73 -10.60
CA GLU A 178 -13.08 -17.43 -9.54
C GLU A 178 -12.77 -16.13 -8.80
N PHE A 179 -11.48 -15.85 -8.54
CA PHE A 179 -11.04 -14.72 -7.72
C PHE A 179 -10.58 -13.51 -8.53
N PHE A 180 -10.50 -13.62 -9.86
CA PHE A 180 -10.16 -12.48 -10.71
C PHE A 180 -11.17 -11.35 -10.51
N THR A 181 -10.67 -10.20 -10.06
CA THR A 181 -11.51 -9.04 -9.75
C THR A 181 -10.99 -7.79 -10.47
N ASP A 182 -9.73 -7.44 -10.32
CA ASP A 182 -9.10 -6.27 -10.93
C ASP A 182 -7.88 -6.65 -11.79
N ASP A 183 -7.28 -5.67 -12.47
CA ASP A 183 -6.13 -5.87 -13.35
C ASP A 183 -4.84 -5.37 -12.68
N HIS A 184 -3.90 -6.28 -12.49
CA HIS A 184 -2.62 -6.00 -11.84
C HIS A 184 -1.50 -5.58 -12.80
N ARG A 185 -1.81 -5.17 -14.03
CA ARG A 185 -0.78 -4.81 -15.04
C ARG A 185 0.11 -3.66 -14.63
N TYR A 186 -0.40 -2.71 -13.85
CA TYR A 186 0.32 -1.53 -13.39
C TYR A 186 1.07 -1.75 -12.07
N TRP A 187 1.03 -2.94 -11.50
CA TRP A 187 1.83 -3.23 -10.33
C TRP A 187 3.33 -3.18 -10.67
N PRO A 188 4.18 -2.59 -9.80
CA PRO A 188 5.61 -2.48 -10.03
C PRO A 188 6.24 -3.84 -10.35
N LYS A 189 7.05 -3.89 -11.41
CA LYS A 189 7.84 -5.08 -11.72
C LYS A 189 8.88 -5.32 -10.63
N GLN A 190 9.33 -6.56 -10.49
CA GLN A 190 10.26 -6.98 -9.45
C GLN A 190 11.56 -6.15 -9.44
N GLU A 191 12.09 -5.84 -10.62
CA GLU A 191 13.29 -5.01 -10.84
C GLU A 191 13.12 -3.55 -10.39
N GLN A 192 11.86 -3.06 -10.33
CA GLN A 192 11.53 -1.68 -9.94
C GLN A 192 11.26 -1.54 -8.44
N ARG A 193 11.25 -2.66 -7.70
CA ARG A 193 10.98 -2.64 -6.26
C ARG A 193 12.21 -2.12 -5.51
N ARG A 194 12.07 -0.96 -4.91
CA ARG A 194 13.15 -0.30 -4.16
C ARG A 194 13.23 -0.85 -2.74
N ALA A 195 14.44 -0.90 -2.18
CA ALA A 195 14.65 -1.24 -0.77
C ALA A 195 14.02 -0.20 0.18
N VAL A 196 13.91 1.06 -0.27
CA VAL A 196 13.30 2.15 0.50
C VAL A 196 11.87 2.38 -0.02
N PRO A 197 10.86 2.47 0.87
CA PRO A 197 9.49 2.74 0.48
C PRO A 197 9.36 4.03 -0.34
N SER A 198 8.57 3.98 -1.42
CA SER A 198 8.27 5.17 -2.22
C SER A 198 7.40 6.16 -1.44
N PRO A 199 7.37 7.45 -1.82
CA PRO A 199 6.46 8.42 -1.21
C PRO A 199 5.00 8.00 -1.24
N VAL A 200 4.56 7.33 -2.31
CA VAL A 200 3.22 6.77 -2.46
C VAL A 200 2.98 5.63 -1.46
N GLN A 201 3.92 4.72 -1.35
CA GLN A 201 3.86 3.63 -0.37
C GLN A 201 3.77 4.16 1.07
N ASN A 202 4.53 5.22 1.40
CA ASN A 202 4.47 5.86 2.71
C ASN A 202 3.09 6.48 3.00
N LYS A 203 2.42 7.09 2.00
CA LYS A 203 1.05 7.60 2.16
C LYS A 203 0.08 6.47 2.54
N TRP A 204 0.17 5.33 1.88
CA TRP A 204 -0.67 4.16 2.22
C TRP A 204 -0.39 3.61 3.61
N GLN A 205 0.87 3.59 4.04
CA GLN A 205 1.23 3.21 5.41
C GLN A 205 0.66 4.18 6.45
N GLN A 206 0.66 5.49 6.15
CA GLN A 206 0.05 6.50 7.02
C GLN A 206 -1.47 6.32 7.09
N ALA A 207 -2.15 6.15 5.95
CA ALA A 207 -3.58 5.88 5.90
C ALA A 207 -3.95 4.63 6.72
N ALA A 208 -3.20 3.54 6.56
CA ALA A 208 -3.40 2.31 7.33
C ALA A 208 -3.19 2.51 8.85
N ARG A 209 -2.31 3.44 9.27
CA ARG A 209 -2.17 3.82 10.70
C ARG A 209 -3.39 4.60 11.19
N GLN A 210 -3.85 5.58 10.41
CA GLN A 210 -5.04 6.37 10.75
C GLN A 210 -6.28 5.49 10.87
N ILE A 211 -6.54 4.61 9.89
CA ILE A 211 -7.62 3.64 9.92
C ILE A 211 -7.59 2.80 11.21
N SER A 212 -6.41 2.28 11.57
CA SER A 212 -6.26 1.47 12.78
C SER A 212 -6.52 2.26 14.07
N LEU A 213 -6.21 3.56 14.09
CA LEU A 213 -6.48 4.46 15.22
C LEU A 213 -7.98 4.80 15.31
N GLU A 214 -8.63 5.06 14.18
CA GLU A 214 -10.05 5.37 14.15
C GLU A 214 -10.92 4.18 14.54
N GLN A 215 -10.58 2.97 14.08
CA GLN A 215 -11.25 1.75 14.54
C GLN A 215 -11.15 1.57 16.06
N LYS A 216 -10.01 1.88 16.67
CA LYS A 216 -9.85 1.82 18.13
C LYS A 216 -10.66 2.88 18.88
N ARG A 217 -10.87 4.06 18.27
CA ARG A 217 -11.65 5.15 18.89
C ARG A 217 -13.15 4.88 18.91
N GLN A 218 -13.65 4.07 17.99
CA GLN A 218 -15.08 3.74 17.92
C GLN A 218 -15.58 2.89 19.11
N GLY A 219 -14.65 2.34 19.93
CA GLY A 219 -14.98 1.77 21.25
C GLY A 219 -15.73 0.44 21.25
N ASP A 220 -16.28 0.01 20.13
CA ASP A 220 -16.96 -1.27 20.00
C ASP A 220 -15.95 -2.40 19.83
N ASP A 221 -16.32 -3.59 20.34
CA ASP A 221 -15.51 -4.80 20.08
C ASP A 221 -15.45 -5.03 18.56
N PRO A 222 -14.26 -4.93 17.92
CA PRO A 222 -14.18 -4.95 16.47
C PRO A 222 -14.71 -6.28 15.93
N GLN A 223 -15.62 -6.23 14.97
CA GLN A 223 -16.13 -7.40 14.27
C GLN A 223 -14.98 -8.19 13.64
N LYS A 224 -15.18 -9.49 13.40
CA LYS A 224 -14.16 -10.38 12.82
C LYS A 224 -13.49 -9.79 11.58
N GLY A 225 -14.28 -9.22 10.66
CA GLY A 225 -13.75 -8.59 9.43
C GLY A 225 -12.86 -7.38 9.70
N GLN A 226 -13.18 -6.54 10.67
CA GLN A 226 -12.37 -5.38 11.05
C GLN A 226 -11.05 -5.81 11.71
N ARG A 227 -11.06 -6.89 12.51
CA ARG A 227 -9.83 -7.48 13.09
C ARG A 227 -8.92 -8.01 11.98
N LEU A 228 -9.48 -8.72 10.99
CA LEU A 228 -8.73 -9.22 9.84
C LEU A 228 -8.15 -8.09 8.99
N LEU A 229 -8.93 -7.04 8.70
CA LEU A 229 -8.45 -5.85 8.00
C LEU A 229 -7.24 -5.24 8.72
N THR A 230 -7.33 -5.05 10.04
CA THR A 230 -6.23 -4.50 10.85
C THR A 230 -5.01 -5.42 10.85
N GLN A 231 -5.21 -6.73 10.91
CA GLN A 231 -4.13 -7.72 10.85
C GLN A 231 -3.40 -7.65 9.51
N GLN A 232 -4.11 -7.68 8.38
CA GLN A 232 -3.52 -7.57 7.04
C GLN A 232 -2.73 -6.27 6.85
N MET A 233 -3.26 -5.15 7.34
CA MET A 233 -2.54 -3.88 7.32
C MET A 233 -1.24 -3.89 8.15
N LYS A 234 -1.18 -4.67 9.24
CA LYS A 234 0.03 -4.85 10.04
C LYS A 234 1.06 -5.72 9.34
N GLU A 235 0.63 -6.81 8.71
CA GLU A 235 1.51 -7.71 7.96
C GLU A 235 2.18 -7.00 6.80
N GLY A 236 1.47 -6.14 6.07
CA GLY A 236 2.03 -5.28 5.04
C GLY A 236 3.11 -4.29 5.55
N ARG A 237 3.11 -3.98 6.86
CA ARG A 237 4.12 -3.11 7.50
C ARG A 237 5.35 -3.87 8.00
N SER A 238 5.30 -5.17 8.11
CA SER A 238 6.24 -5.99 8.87
C SER A 238 7.66 -6.08 8.29
N ARG A 239 7.96 -5.43 7.18
CA ARG A 239 9.36 -5.22 6.79
C ARG A 239 9.95 -4.11 7.66
N ARG A 240 10.47 -4.49 8.83
CA ARG A 240 11.42 -3.64 9.55
C ARG A 240 12.55 -3.33 8.57
N SER A 241 12.82 -2.05 8.36
CA SER A 241 14.00 -1.66 7.60
C SER A 241 15.21 -2.33 8.26
N TYR A 242 16.02 -3.04 7.50
CA TYR A 242 17.29 -3.60 7.98
C TYR A 242 18.12 -2.52 8.70
N ARG A 243 18.03 -1.30 8.21
CA ARG A 243 18.65 -0.12 8.83
C ARG A 243 18.11 0.18 10.24
N ASP A 244 16.78 0.05 10.46
CA ASP A 244 16.17 0.26 11.78
C ASP A 244 16.44 -0.89 12.74
N PHE A 245 16.65 -2.09 12.20
CA PHE A 245 17.13 -3.24 12.94
C PHE A 245 18.58 -3.00 13.40
N LEU A 246 19.46 -2.61 12.49
CA LEU A 246 20.88 -2.35 12.79
C LEU A 246 21.06 -1.18 13.77
N LYS A 247 20.26 -0.12 13.69
CA LYS A 247 20.29 0.99 14.65
C LYS A 247 20.09 0.55 16.11
N LYS A 248 19.41 -0.58 16.35
CA LYS A 248 19.26 -1.12 17.71
C LYS A 248 20.54 -1.70 18.29
N PHE A 249 21.50 -2.04 17.45
CA PHE A 249 22.82 -2.56 17.84
C PHE A 249 23.92 -1.51 17.73
N ALA A 250 23.57 -0.30 17.29
CA ALA A 250 24.50 0.80 17.23
C ALA A 250 24.71 1.36 18.66
N VAL A 251 25.96 1.48 19.04
CA VAL A 251 26.39 2.06 20.32
C VAL A 251 27.01 3.43 20.01
N TYR A 252 26.70 4.42 20.84
CA TYR A 252 27.39 5.70 20.79
C TYR A 252 28.77 5.52 21.36
N GLN A 253 29.79 5.90 20.59
CA GLN A 253 31.17 5.89 21.00
C GLN A 253 31.80 7.24 20.68
N GLU A 254 32.56 7.78 21.65
CA GLU A 254 33.38 8.95 21.42
C GLU A 254 34.61 8.52 20.62
N GLU A 255 34.81 9.13 19.46
CA GLU A 255 36.04 9.00 18.69
C GLU A 255 36.84 10.29 18.79
N LEU A 256 38.15 10.13 18.96
CA LEU A 256 39.10 11.24 18.81
C LEU A 256 39.13 11.64 17.34
N ALA A 257 38.28 12.59 16.97
CA ALA A 257 38.26 13.19 15.65
C ALA A 257 38.04 14.68 15.82
N LEU A 258 38.80 15.47 15.09
CA LEU A 258 38.63 16.94 15.06
C LEU A 258 37.25 17.24 14.45
N ASP A 259 36.40 17.90 15.23
CA ASP A 259 35.13 18.43 14.73
C ASP A 259 35.35 19.89 14.27
N PRO A 260 35.32 20.14 12.93
CA PRO A 260 35.56 21.49 12.41
C PRO A 260 34.39 22.45 12.64
N ASP A 261 33.23 21.94 13.01
CA ASP A 261 32.00 22.74 13.18
C ASP A 261 31.78 23.17 14.65
N GLU A 262 32.51 22.57 15.61
CA GLU A 262 32.48 22.92 17.01
C GLU A 262 33.86 23.32 17.54
N PHE A 263 33.90 24.27 18.47
CA PHE A 263 35.13 24.70 19.11
C PHE A 263 35.06 24.52 20.64
N ASP A 264 36.25 24.31 21.26
CA ASP A 264 36.34 24.13 22.72
C ASP A 264 36.02 25.44 23.45
N LEU A 265 34.89 25.46 24.15
CA LEU A 265 34.39 26.62 24.87
C LEU A 265 35.30 26.97 26.10
N ASN A 266 35.96 25.99 26.67
CA ASN A 266 36.88 26.21 27.82
C ASN A 266 38.13 26.92 27.29
N PHE A 267 38.68 26.48 26.21
CA PHE A 267 39.84 27.11 25.61
C PHE A 267 39.53 28.53 25.11
N TYR A 268 38.37 28.72 24.51
CA TYR A 268 37.87 30.02 24.11
C TYR A 268 37.74 31.01 25.31
N THR A 269 37.11 30.57 26.38
CA THR A 269 36.92 31.40 27.60
C THR A 269 38.22 31.66 28.36
N TYR A 270 39.15 30.71 28.32
CA TYR A 270 40.48 30.86 28.86
C TYR A 270 41.28 31.95 28.10
N GLY A 271 41.23 31.93 26.76
CA GLY A 271 41.81 32.96 25.93
C GLY A 271 41.33 34.36 26.21
N LEU A 272 40.01 34.53 26.36
CA LEU A 272 39.40 35.79 26.73
C LEU A 272 39.83 36.30 28.10
N ARG A 273 40.02 35.43 29.10
CA ARG A 273 40.50 35.78 30.43
C ARG A 273 41.95 36.19 30.44
N LEU A 274 42.78 35.56 29.61
CA LEU A 274 44.21 35.82 29.61
C LEU A 274 44.59 37.07 28.76
N TYR A 275 43.92 37.25 27.64
CA TYR A 275 44.23 38.25 26.63
C TYR A 275 43.19 39.35 26.47
N GLY A 276 42.09 39.32 27.25
CA GLY A 276 41.07 40.32 27.33
C GLY A 276 40.09 40.35 26.13
N ASN A 277 40.59 40.45 24.92
CA ASN A 277 39.77 40.54 23.69
C ASN A 277 40.20 39.59 22.57
N LEU A 278 41.11 38.66 22.86
CA LEU A 278 41.62 37.69 21.88
C LEU A 278 41.15 36.28 22.32
N PRO A 279 40.04 35.74 21.79
CA PRO A 279 39.65 34.37 22.06
C PRO A 279 40.64 33.42 21.36
N LEU A 280 40.99 32.34 22.02
CA LEU A 280 41.72 31.20 21.41
C LEU A 280 40.66 30.23 20.88
N VAL A 281 40.71 29.91 19.60
CA VAL A 281 39.74 28.99 18.95
C VAL A 281 40.50 27.72 18.61
N GLU A 282 40.07 26.59 19.19
CA GLU A 282 40.56 25.28 18.91
C GLU A 282 39.35 24.34 18.64
N PRO A 283 39.37 23.53 17.58
CA PRO A 283 38.27 22.59 17.32
C PRO A 283 38.19 21.53 18.43
N VAL A 284 36.99 21.02 18.68
CA VAL A 284 36.76 19.95 19.66
C VAL A 284 37.41 18.66 19.15
N GLU A 285 38.21 17.99 19.99
CA GLU A 285 38.97 16.78 19.64
C GLU A 285 38.16 15.49 19.76
N SER A 286 36.88 15.56 20.18
CA SER A 286 36.00 14.39 20.31
C SER A 286 34.69 14.60 19.59
N SER A 287 34.30 13.61 18.81
CA SER A 287 33.01 13.57 18.13
C SER A 287 32.23 12.31 18.56
N GLU A 288 30.96 12.46 18.91
CA GLU A 288 30.08 11.32 19.17
C GLU A 288 29.67 10.64 17.85
N VAL A 289 30.16 9.43 17.61
CA VAL A 289 29.83 8.64 16.42
C VAL A 289 29.01 7.42 16.79
N CYS A 290 27.90 7.19 16.07
CA CYS A 290 27.07 6.02 16.26
C CYS A 290 27.62 4.87 15.39
N LYS A 291 28.31 3.91 16.00
CA LYS A 291 28.92 2.77 15.31
C LYS A 291 28.38 1.43 15.79
N ILE A 292 28.37 0.47 14.86
CA ILE A 292 28.17 -0.95 15.18
C ILE A 292 29.55 -1.56 15.36
N LEU A 293 29.90 -1.93 16.62
CA LEU A 293 31.24 -2.42 16.95
C LEU A 293 31.47 -3.85 16.46
N ASP A 294 30.53 -4.75 16.74
CA ASP A 294 30.60 -6.14 16.31
C ASP A 294 29.23 -6.62 15.81
N PHE A 295 29.21 -7.17 14.62
CA PHE A 295 28.01 -7.72 14.03
C PHE A 295 28.30 -9.07 13.37
N VAL A 296 27.66 -10.13 13.90
CA VAL A 296 27.79 -11.48 13.36
C VAL A 296 26.53 -11.84 12.60
N VAL A 297 26.67 -12.15 11.32
CA VAL A 297 25.57 -12.68 10.49
C VAL A 297 25.70 -14.18 10.40
N VAL A 298 24.73 -14.91 10.90
CA VAL A 298 24.62 -16.36 10.72
C VAL A 298 23.62 -16.62 9.62
N VAL A 299 24.08 -17.18 8.50
CA VAL A 299 23.22 -17.58 7.38
C VAL A 299 22.94 -19.07 7.49
N ASP A 300 21.67 -19.42 7.67
CA ASP A 300 21.22 -20.82 7.61
C ASP A 300 21.26 -21.28 6.15
N THR A 301 22.11 -22.26 5.87
CA THR A 301 22.26 -22.91 4.55
C THR A 301 21.58 -24.26 4.47
N SER A 302 20.62 -24.54 5.37
CA SER A 302 19.84 -25.78 5.32
C SER A 302 19.10 -25.94 3.99
N TYR A 303 18.73 -27.17 3.64
CA TYR A 303 18.09 -27.52 2.37
C TYR A 303 16.78 -26.75 2.10
N SER A 304 16.15 -26.20 3.15
CA SER A 304 14.95 -25.35 3.03
C SER A 304 15.24 -23.93 2.54
N THR A 305 16.50 -23.49 2.56
CA THR A 305 16.94 -22.19 2.05
C THR A 305 17.43 -22.34 0.62
N SER A 306 16.61 -22.00 -0.37
CA SER A 306 16.99 -22.08 -1.79
C SER A 306 18.13 -21.12 -2.11
N GLY A 307 19.04 -21.50 -3.04
CA GLY A 307 20.21 -20.70 -3.43
C GLY A 307 19.89 -19.26 -3.86
N VAL A 308 18.67 -19.01 -4.38
CA VAL A 308 18.19 -17.66 -4.74
C VAL A 308 17.95 -16.78 -3.51
N LEU A 309 17.54 -17.37 -2.39
CA LEU A 309 17.39 -16.64 -1.12
C LEU A 309 18.74 -16.27 -0.52
N VAL A 310 19.73 -17.15 -0.62
CA VAL A 310 21.10 -16.90 -0.11
C VAL A 310 21.81 -15.82 -0.93
N GLN A 311 21.56 -15.72 -2.25
CA GLN A 311 22.10 -14.65 -3.10
C GLN A 311 21.47 -13.28 -2.83
N GLY A 312 20.34 -13.23 -2.14
CA GLY A 312 19.65 -11.97 -1.76
C GLY A 312 20.13 -11.36 -0.44
N PHE A 313 20.96 -12.10 0.32
CA PHE A 313 21.61 -11.63 1.55
C PHE A 313 23.02 -11.12 1.26
#